data_e414c4dd22d8c82a3c9349b9b35ad91d
#
_entry.id   e414c4dd22d8c82a3c9349b9b35ad91d
#
_cell.length_a   1.000
_cell.length_b   1.000
_cell.length_c   1.000
_cell.angle_alpha   90.00
_cell.angle_beta   90.00
_cell.angle_gamma   90.00
#
_symmetry.space_group_name_H-M   'P 1'
#
loop_
_entity.id
_entity.type
_entity.pdbx_description
1 polymer ?
#
loop_
_entity_poly.entity_id
_entity_poly.type
_entity_poly.pdbx_seq_one_letter_code
_entity_poly.pdbx_strand_id
1 'polypeptide(L)'
;IYKRSDEQQKTVNQRFEQAQKELKLSKQALRRWFTDKYLEKNPDMYEKISSIISSNNMTNFLKLYELFVKHKNDEDFDKIKVNTLIITGELDMGSTIEMAKELNQIINNSKLKIIENCKHLCSIECADEVNLTIKNFLDINEQT
;
A
#
# COMPACT_ATOMS: atom_id res chain seq x y z
N ILE A 1 -1.32 -6.81 1.01
CA ILE A 1 -2.57 -6.92 0.24
C ILE A 1 -3.25 -8.20 0.67
N TYR A 2 -4.39 -8.08 1.33
CA TYR A 2 -5.25 -9.20 1.66
C TYR A 2 -6.01 -9.59 0.39
N LYS A 3 -6.34 -10.77 0.13
CA LYS A 3 -7.01 -11.37 -1.04
C LYS A 3 -7.22 -10.46 -2.27
N ARG A 4 -6.70 -10.86 -3.41
CA ARG A 4 -7.00 -10.24 -4.71
C ARG A 4 -8.17 -10.96 -5.36
N SER A 5 -9.06 -10.22 -6.03
CA SER A 5 -9.97 -10.82 -7.00
C SER A 5 -9.21 -11.32 -8.22
N ASP A 6 -9.83 -12.18 -9.03
CA ASP A 6 -9.23 -12.68 -10.28
C ASP A 6 -8.86 -11.54 -11.24
N GLU A 7 -9.68 -10.48 -11.29
CA GLU A 7 -9.42 -9.30 -12.10
C GLU A 7 -8.22 -8.50 -11.58
N GLN A 8 -8.12 -8.31 -10.27
CA GLN A 8 -6.96 -7.67 -9.63
C GLN A 8 -5.69 -8.49 -9.87
N GLN A 9 -5.75 -9.81 -9.74
CA GLN A 9 -4.62 -10.68 -10.01
C GLN A 9 -4.18 -10.61 -11.48
N LYS A 10 -5.12 -10.61 -12.41
CA LYS A 10 -4.85 -10.43 -13.85
C LYS A 10 -4.15 -9.09 -14.12
N THR A 11 -4.64 -8.02 -13.50
CA THR A 11 -4.05 -6.68 -13.63
C THR A 11 -2.62 -6.62 -13.10
N VAL A 12 -2.36 -7.25 -11.96
CA VAL A 12 -1.02 -7.30 -11.36
C VAL A 12 -0.06 -8.13 -12.23
N ASN A 13 -0.51 -9.27 -12.79
CA ASN A 13 0.26 -10.09 -13.72
C ASN A 13 0.66 -9.30 -14.97
N GLN A 14 -0.28 -8.60 -15.59
CA GLN A 14 -0.02 -7.77 -16.78
C GLN A 14 1.03 -6.68 -16.51
N ARG A 15 0.95 -6.02 -15.35
CA ARG A 15 1.95 -5.02 -14.94
C ARG A 15 3.32 -5.61 -14.73
N PHE A 16 3.39 -6.82 -14.18
CA PHE A 16 4.65 -7.54 -14.00
C PHE A 16 5.28 -7.92 -15.34
N GLU A 17 4.50 -8.49 -16.26
CA GLU A 17 4.96 -8.82 -17.62
C GLU A 17 5.46 -7.57 -18.36
N GLN A 18 4.76 -6.44 -18.21
CA GLN A 18 5.20 -5.16 -18.79
C GLN A 18 6.53 -4.70 -18.18
N ALA A 19 6.66 -4.76 -16.85
CA ALA A 19 7.90 -4.39 -16.17
C ALA A 19 9.09 -5.26 -16.60
N GLN A 20 8.87 -6.57 -16.83
CA GLN A 20 9.88 -7.48 -17.35
C GLN A 20 10.33 -7.13 -18.78
N LYS A 21 9.38 -6.75 -19.64
CA LYS A 21 9.67 -6.37 -21.03
C LYS A 21 10.43 -5.04 -21.13
N GLU A 22 9.97 -4.06 -20.36
CA GLU A 22 10.50 -2.69 -20.45
C GLU A 22 11.75 -2.47 -19.58
N LEU A 23 12.03 -3.37 -18.65
CA LEU A 23 13.08 -3.26 -17.62
C LEU A 23 13.02 -1.92 -16.86
N LYS A 24 11.81 -1.39 -16.66
CA LYS A 24 11.54 -0.17 -15.92
C LYS A 24 10.15 -0.16 -15.29
N LEU A 25 10.01 0.56 -14.19
CA LEU A 25 8.71 0.88 -13.63
C LEU A 25 8.06 2.01 -14.42
N SER A 26 6.80 1.83 -14.75
CA SER A 26 6.03 2.86 -15.43
C SER A 26 5.87 4.12 -14.54
N LYS A 27 6.00 5.31 -15.15
CA LYS A 27 5.66 6.59 -14.49
C LYS A 27 4.21 6.62 -13.96
N GLN A 28 3.34 5.77 -14.49
CA GLN A 28 1.98 5.58 -13.99
C GLN A 28 1.94 5.00 -12.55
N ALA A 29 3.06 4.42 -12.05
CA ALA A 29 3.13 3.96 -10.67
C ALA A 29 2.88 5.11 -9.68
N LEU A 30 3.46 6.29 -9.92
CA LEU A 30 3.28 7.47 -9.09
C LEU A 30 1.81 7.91 -8.98
N ARG A 31 1.08 7.87 -10.11
CA ARG A 31 -0.35 8.23 -10.12
C ARG A 31 -1.24 7.20 -9.42
N ARG A 32 -0.77 5.97 -9.25
CA ARG A 32 -1.45 4.97 -8.41
C ARG A 32 -1.16 5.17 -6.93
N TRP A 33 0.03 5.70 -6.59
CA TRP A 33 0.48 5.85 -5.22
C TRP A 33 0.06 7.16 -4.57
N PHE A 34 -0.07 8.23 -5.37
CA PHE A 34 -0.42 9.58 -4.93
C PHE A 34 -1.61 10.12 -5.70
N THR A 35 -2.35 11.05 -5.11
CA THR A 35 -3.36 11.82 -5.83
C THR A 35 -2.69 12.82 -6.77
N ASP A 36 -3.37 13.17 -7.87
CA ASP A 36 -2.86 14.18 -8.80
C ASP A 36 -2.70 15.53 -8.09
N LYS A 37 -3.65 15.88 -7.21
CA LYS A 37 -3.60 17.10 -6.38
C LYS A 37 -2.35 17.17 -5.50
N TYR A 38 -1.92 16.03 -4.92
CA TYR A 38 -0.70 15.98 -4.12
C TYR A 38 0.54 16.19 -4.99
N LEU A 39 0.63 15.50 -6.13
CA LEU A 39 1.76 15.59 -7.04
C LEU A 39 1.92 17.00 -7.65
N GLU A 40 0.81 17.67 -7.98
CA GLU A 40 0.82 19.06 -8.47
C GLU A 40 1.34 20.05 -7.43
N LYS A 41 1.00 19.83 -6.15
CA LYS A 41 1.46 20.69 -5.05
C LYS A 41 2.88 20.38 -4.57
N ASN A 42 3.39 19.20 -4.88
CA ASN A 42 4.68 18.71 -4.38
C ASN A 42 5.56 18.17 -5.53
N PRO A 43 5.96 19.03 -6.50
CA PRO A 43 6.76 18.60 -7.65
C PRO A 43 8.11 18.00 -7.25
N ASP A 44 8.74 18.50 -6.18
CA ASP A 44 10.01 17.96 -5.65
C ASP A 44 9.83 16.52 -5.16
N MET A 45 8.69 16.19 -4.57
CA MET A 45 8.38 14.82 -4.15
C MET A 45 8.20 13.90 -5.35
N TYR A 46 7.55 14.39 -6.42
CA TYR A 46 7.45 13.65 -7.68
C TYR A 46 8.83 13.30 -8.23
N GLU A 47 9.73 14.29 -8.31
CA GLU A 47 11.10 14.08 -8.80
C GLU A 47 11.91 13.13 -7.92
N LYS A 48 11.82 13.31 -6.60
CA LYS A 48 12.49 12.45 -5.61
C LYS A 48 12.08 10.99 -5.75
N ILE A 49 10.78 10.71 -5.77
CA ILE A 49 10.28 9.33 -5.89
C ILE A 49 10.59 8.75 -7.28
N SER A 50 10.48 9.55 -8.34
CA SER A 50 10.86 9.15 -9.69
C SER A 50 12.34 8.76 -9.78
N SER A 51 13.21 9.53 -9.12
CA SER A 51 14.66 9.24 -9.04
C SER A 51 14.92 7.94 -8.28
N ILE A 52 14.27 7.72 -7.13
CA ILE A 52 14.38 6.47 -6.36
C ILE A 52 13.95 5.27 -7.23
N ILE A 53 12.83 5.38 -7.92
CA ILE A 53 12.33 4.32 -8.81
C ILE A 53 13.35 4.03 -9.92
N SER A 54 13.90 5.09 -10.55
CA SER A 54 14.83 4.97 -11.67
C SER A 54 16.20 4.43 -11.26
N SER A 55 16.62 4.65 -10.01
CA SER A 55 17.90 4.15 -9.48
C SER A 55 17.86 2.69 -9.02
N ASN A 56 16.69 2.07 -8.96
CA ASN A 56 16.54 0.68 -8.54
C ASN A 56 17.27 -0.28 -9.51
N ASN A 57 17.93 -1.27 -8.92
CA ASN A 57 18.42 -2.40 -9.69
C ASN A 57 17.21 -3.24 -10.17
N MET A 58 16.91 -3.15 -11.47
CA MET A 58 15.72 -3.78 -12.05
C MET A 58 15.72 -5.31 -11.91
N THR A 59 16.87 -5.97 -11.98
CA THR A 59 16.95 -7.42 -11.79
C THR A 59 16.50 -7.83 -10.38
N ASN A 60 16.98 -7.12 -9.37
CA ASN A 60 16.56 -7.38 -7.98
C ASN A 60 15.11 -6.97 -7.73
N PHE A 61 14.69 -5.82 -8.29
CA PHE A 61 13.30 -5.38 -8.21
C PHE A 61 12.34 -6.41 -8.79
N LEU A 62 12.63 -6.94 -9.98
CA LEU A 62 11.76 -7.92 -10.64
C LEU A 62 11.63 -9.22 -9.83
N LYS A 63 12.69 -9.67 -9.16
CA LYS A 63 12.61 -10.83 -8.25
C LYS A 63 11.65 -10.57 -7.08
N LEU A 64 11.75 -9.40 -6.45
CA LEU A 64 10.84 -9.01 -5.36
C LEU A 64 9.41 -8.81 -5.86
N TYR A 65 9.26 -8.22 -7.04
CA TYR A 65 7.95 -8.02 -7.64
C TYR A 65 7.30 -9.36 -8.01
N GLU A 66 8.06 -10.34 -8.47
CA GLU A 66 7.58 -11.70 -8.73
C GLU A 66 7.04 -12.37 -7.47
N LEU A 67 7.74 -12.24 -6.33
CA LEU A 67 7.23 -12.72 -5.05
C LEU A 67 5.90 -12.07 -4.68
N PHE A 68 5.80 -10.74 -4.82
CA PHE A 68 4.55 -10.02 -4.58
C PHE A 68 3.41 -10.48 -5.50
N VAL A 69 3.69 -10.73 -6.77
CA VAL A 69 2.70 -11.16 -7.78
C VAL A 69 2.21 -12.58 -7.48
N LYS A 70 3.13 -13.49 -7.16
CA LYS A 70 2.85 -14.92 -6.90
C LYS A 70 2.32 -15.20 -5.50
N HIS A 71 2.45 -14.24 -4.58
CA HIS A 71 2.02 -14.41 -3.20
C HIS A 71 0.53 -14.73 -3.14
N LYS A 72 0.20 -15.83 -2.49
CA LYS A 72 -1.18 -16.21 -2.17
C LYS A 72 -1.40 -15.83 -0.71
N ASN A 73 -2.42 -15.02 -0.49
CA ASN A 73 -2.80 -14.61 0.87
C ASN A 73 -3.68 -15.70 1.48
N ASP A 74 -3.03 -16.75 1.92
CA ASP A 74 -3.61 -17.89 2.64
C ASP A 74 -3.12 -17.96 4.09
N GLU A 75 -2.53 -16.86 4.59
CA GLU A 75 -2.09 -16.76 5.97
C GLU A 75 -3.27 -16.74 6.95
N ASP A 76 -3.00 -17.31 8.12
CA ASP A 76 -3.93 -17.39 9.23
C ASP A 76 -3.97 -16.06 10.02
N PHE A 77 -4.53 -15.01 9.46
CA PHE A 77 -4.63 -13.69 10.10
C PHE A 77 -5.45 -13.71 11.40
N ASP A 78 -6.34 -14.68 11.57
CA ASP A 78 -7.08 -14.93 12.80
C ASP A 78 -6.18 -15.36 13.97
N LYS A 79 -4.96 -15.81 13.70
CA LYS A 79 -3.94 -16.14 14.70
C LYS A 79 -3.23 -14.90 15.27
N ILE A 80 -3.42 -13.73 14.68
CA ILE A 80 -2.86 -12.48 15.22
C ILE A 80 -3.63 -12.12 16.49
N LYS A 81 -2.92 -12.10 17.64
CA LYS A 81 -3.51 -11.83 18.96
C LYS A 81 -3.10 -10.48 19.55
N VAL A 82 -2.09 -9.85 18.95
CA VAL A 82 -1.63 -8.52 19.38
C VAL A 82 -2.60 -7.44 18.89
N ASN A 83 -2.64 -6.33 19.63
CA ASN A 83 -3.38 -5.15 19.19
C ASN A 83 -2.82 -4.70 17.83
N THR A 84 -3.70 -4.53 16.86
CA THR A 84 -3.35 -4.28 15.47
C THR A 84 -4.04 -3.02 14.96
N LEU A 85 -3.30 -2.12 14.32
CA LEU A 85 -3.85 -0.97 13.60
C LEU A 85 -3.75 -1.22 12.10
N ILE A 86 -4.89 -1.17 11.41
CA ILE A 86 -4.99 -1.29 9.96
C ILE A 86 -5.25 0.11 9.40
N ILE A 87 -4.38 0.58 8.51
CA ILE A 87 -4.51 1.90 7.85
C ILE A 87 -4.54 1.69 6.35
N THR A 88 -5.48 2.35 5.67
CA THR A 88 -5.54 2.41 4.20
C THR A 88 -6.00 3.77 3.72
N GLY A 89 -5.53 4.20 2.55
CA GLY A 89 -6.05 5.38 1.87
C GLY A 89 -7.40 5.10 1.21
N GLU A 90 -8.32 6.03 1.30
CA GLU A 90 -9.68 5.92 0.73
C GLU A 90 -9.65 5.61 -0.77
N LEU A 91 -8.70 6.20 -1.49
CA LEU A 91 -8.57 6.11 -2.95
C LEU A 91 -7.53 5.05 -3.39
N ASP A 92 -7.11 4.17 -2.48
CA ASP A 92 -6.17 3.10 -2.82
C ASP A 92 -6.86 1.98 -3.60
N MET A 93 -6.52 1.85 -4.87
CA MET A 93 -7.04 0.80 -5.76
C MET A 93 -6.29 -0.52 -5.66
N GLY A 94 -5.19 -0.56 -4.91
CA GLY A 94 -4.35 -1.76 -4.74
C GLY A 94 -4.61 -2.48 -3.41
N SER A 95 -4.79 -1.70 -2.34
CA SER A 95 -5.15 -2.17 -0.99
C SER A 95 -6.44 -1.46 -0.59
N THR A 96 -7.56 -1.96 -1.11
CA THR A 96 -8.86 -1.26 -1.06
C THR A 96 -9.45 -1.23 0.35
N ILE A 97 -10.43 -0.35 0.54
CA ILE A 97 -11.21 -0.26 1.79
C ILE A 97 -11.84 -1.61 2.14
N GLU A 98 -12.34 -2.34 1.13
CA GLU A 98 -12.97 -3.64 1.31
C GLU A 98 -11.97 -4.66 1.87
N MET A 99 -10.77 -4.72 1.31
CA MET A 99 -9.68 -5.58 1.81
C MET A 99 -9.31 -5.24 3.26
N ALA A 100 -9.24 -3.95 3.57
CA ALA A 100 -8.93 -3.49 4.93
C ALA A 100 -10.05 -3.83 5.93
N LYS A 101 -11.32 -3.71 5.51
CA LYS A 101 -12.49 -4.12 6.32
C LYS A 101 -12.53 -5.62 6.58
N GLU A 102 -12.26 -6.44 5.55
CA GLU A 102 -12.18 -7.89 5.70
C GLU A 102 -11.08 -8.28 6.68
N LEU A 103 -9.90 -7.68 6.57
CA LEU A 103 -8.80 -7.92 7.49
C LEU A 103 -9.16 -7.52 8.93
N ASN A 104 -9.84 -6.38 9.10
CA ASN A 104 -10.30 -5.92 10.40
C ASN A 104 -11.37 -6.84 11.03
N GLN A 105 -12.14 -7.55 10.21
CA GLN A 105 -13.10 -8.56 10.70
C GLN A 105 -12.42 -9.86 11.15
N ILE A 106 -11.29 -10.21 10.53
CA ILE A 106 -10.55 -11.45 10.82
C ILE A 106 -9.65 -11.29 12.04
N ILE A 107 -8.99 -10.15 12.20
CA ILE A 107 -8.08 -9.87 13.31
C ILE A 107 -8.90 -9.30 14.47
N ASN A 108 -9.19 -10.13 15.47
CA ASN A 108 -10.10 -9.79 16.57
C ASN A 108 -9.73 -8.52 17.35
N ASN A 109 -8.41 -8.26 17.53
CA ASN A 109 -7.92 -7.10 18.28
C ASN A 109 -7.41 -6.01 17.33
N SER A 110 -8.16 -5.73 16.26
CA SER A 110 -7.77 -4.72 15.29
C SER A 110 -8.66 -3.47 15.31
N LYS A 111 -8.06 -2.36 14.93
CA LYS A 111 -8.73 -1.08 14.66
C LYS A 111 -8.46 -0.69 13.22
N LEU A 112 -9.49 -0.25 12.51
CA LEU A 112 -9.38 0.23 11.14
C LEU A 112 -9.44 1.76 11.10
N LYS A 113 -8.48 2.37 10.40
CA LYS A 113 -8.48 3.79 10.03
C LYS A 113 -8.39 3.93 8.52
N ILE A 114 -9.37 4.60 7.94
CA ILE A 114 -9.37 5.00 6.53
C ILE A 114 -8.90 6.46 6.49
N ILE A 115 -7.88 6.74 5.66
CA ILE A 115 -7.37 8.11 5.44
C ILE A 115 -8.08 8.68 4.22
N GLU A 116 -8.89 9.71 4.44
CA GLU A 116 -9.70 10.32 3.40
C GLU A 116 -8.85 11.00 2.32
N ASN A 117 -9.36 11.03 1.09
CA ASN A 117 -8.74 11.69 -0.06
C ASN A 117 -7.28 11.30 -0.32
N CYS A 118 -6.87 10.09 0.05
CA CYS A 118 -5.50 9.62 0.00
C CYS A 118 -5.40 8.30 -0.76
N LYS A 119 -4.30 8.12 -1.49
CA LYS A 119 -4.00 6.88 -2.20
C LYS A 119 -3.05 5.96 -1.41
N HIS A 120 -2.26 5.16 -2.12
CA HIS A 120 -1.45 4.07 -1.57
C HIS A 120 -0.36 4.53 -0.58
N LEU A 121 0.34 5.62 -0.89
CA LEU A 121 1.38 6.16 -0.02
C LEU A 121 0.83 7.20 0.97
N CYS A 122 -0.25 6.86 1.65
CA CYS A 122 -0.89 7.73 2.64
C CYS A 122 0.08 8.17 3.76
N SER A 123 1.07 7.37 4.10
CA SER A 123 2.12 7.73 5.07
C SER A 123 3.03 8.89 4.61
N ILE A 124 3.00 9.23 3.32
CA ILE A 124 3.70 10.39 2.76
C ILE A 124 2.69 11.49 2.44
N GLU A 125 1.61 11.16 1.74
CA GLU A 125 0.61 12.09 1.25
C GLU A 125 -0.18 12.76 2.38
N CYS A 126 -0.51 12.00 3.43
CA CYS A 126 -1.27 12.43 4.59
C CYS A 126 -0.50 12.13 5.90
N ALA A 127 0.80 12.45 5.91
CA ALA A 127 1.73 12.04 6.98
C ALA A 127 1.27 12.45 8.38
N ASP A 128 0.75 13.68 8.53
CA ASP A 128 0.32 14.20 9.84
C ASP A 128 -0.85 13.38 10.41
N GLU A 129 -1.85 13.06 9.59
CA GLU A 129 -2.99 12.25 10.02
C GLU A 129 -2.58 10.80 10.33
N VAL A 130 -1.73 10.21 9.50
CA VAL A 130 -1.21 8.85 9.73
C VAL A 130 -0.40 8.80 11.01
N ASN A 131 0.53 9.74 11.22
CA ASN A 131 1.37 9.79 12.42
C ASN A 131 0.54 10.01 13.68
N LEU A 132 -0.44 10.91 13.64
CA LEU A 132 -1.36 11.14 14.78
C LEU A 132 -2.17 9.86 15.08
N THR A 133 -2.64 9.16 14.06
CA THR A 133 -3.39 7.90 14.21
C THR A 133 -2.52 6.82 14.87
N ILE A 134 -1.27 6.67 14.43
CA ILE A 134 -0.32 5.73 15.01
C ILE A 134 -0.02 6.10 16.46
N LYS A 135 0.29 7.37 16.73
CA LYS A 135 0.56 7.85 18.09
C LYS A 135 -0.61 7.53 19.03
N ASN A 136 -1.82 7.91 18.66
CA ASN A 136 -3.01 7.66 19.48
C ASN A 136 -3.24 6.15 19.72
N PHE A 137 -2.93 5.31 18.74
CA PHE A 137 -3.03 3.87 18.89
C PHE A 137 -2.01 3.33 19.90
N LEU A 138 -0.77 3.83 19.87
CA LEU A 138 0.30 3.42 20.79
C LEU A 138 0.00 3.92 22.22
N ASP A 139 -0.36 5.18 22.38
CA ASP A 139 -0.67 5.79 23.70
C ASP A 139 -1.81 5.03 24.44
N ILE A 140 -2.81 4.52 23.72
CA ILE A 140 -3.90 3.72 24.30
C ILE A 140 -3.38 2.36 24.77
N ASN A 141 -2.43 1.75 24.05
CA ASN A 141 -1.93 0.43 24.36
C ASN A 141 -0.81 0.41 25.41
N GLU A 142 -0.20 1.56 25.73
CA GLU A 142 0.76 1.68 26.83
C GLU A 142 0.06 1.80 28.21
N GLN A 143 -1.26 2.06 28.23
CA GLN A 143 -2.05 2.21 29.47
C GLN A 143 -2.76 0.92 29.90
N THR A 144 -2.60 -0.15 29.15
CA THR A 144 -3.18 -1.48 29.42
C THR A 144 -2.10 -2.50 29.71
#